data_01244f1d88d8dbf4ef8989a8e665478c
#
_entry.id   01244f1d88d8dbf4ef8989a8e665478c
#
_cell.length_a   1.000
_cell.length_b   1.000
_cell.length_c   1.000
_cell.angle_alpha   90.00
_cell.angle_beta   90.00
_cell.angle_gamma   90.00
#
_symmetry.space_group_name_H-M   'P 1'
#
loop_
_entity.id
_entity.type
_entity.pdbx_description
1 polymer ?
#
loop_
_entity_poly.entity_id
_entity_poly.type
_entity_poly.pdbx_seq_one_letter_code
_entity_poly.pdbx_strand_id
1 'polypeptide(L)'
;MTWYNRVTTDLSNLPDFIAHHEAELVDAKKIVKVYGNVEKNIAALPGTTEQYFSHLQEVEAVLNYLNIQLRKIRRKHFQKYLEAYNRALTSRDAEKYTDGEDEVTDYESLINSVALLRNRYLGIMKGLEAKSFMLGHLVRLKTAGMEDFSIG
;
A
#
# COMPACT_ATOMS: atom_id res chain seq x y z
N MET A 1 -7.10 2.15 18.64
CA MET A 1 -7.83 1.62 17.46
C MET A 1 -6.94 1.74 16.23
N THR A 2 -6.78 0.67 15.51
CA THR A 2 -5.97 0.66 14.28
C THR A 2 -6.63 1.47 13.16
N TRP A 3 -5.85 1.88 12.17
CA TRP A 3 -6.40 2.52 10.98
C TRP A 3 -7.39 1.63 10.23
N TYR A 4 -7.09 0.33 10.17
CA TYR A 4 -8.02 -0.63 9.58
C TYR A 4 -9.39 -0.58 10.26
N ASN A 5 -9.42 -0.60 11.59
CA ASN A 5 -10.67 -0.52 12.33
C ASN A 5 -11.38 0.82 12.13
N ARG A 6 -10.65 1.92 12.08
CA ARG A 6 -11.24 3.24 11.82
C ARG A 6 -11.91 3.31 10.46
N VAL A 7 -11.21 2.86 9.42
CA VAL A 7 -11.70 2.92 8.03
C VAL A 7 -12.88 1.97 7.83
N THR A 8 -12.83 0.76 8.38
CA THR A 8 -13.90 -0.22 8.23
C THR A 8 -15.14 0.15 9.02
N THR A 9 -15.00 0.90 10.12
CA THR A 9 -16.11 1.41 10.91
C THR A 9 -16.76 2.62 10.22
N ASP A 10 -15.95 3.51 9.65
CA ASP A 10 -16.42 4.72 8.97
C ASP A 10 -15.47 5.08 7.83
N LEU A 11 -15.94 4.92 6.60
CA LEU A 11 -15.16 5.17 5.39
C LEU A 11 -14.72 6.63 5.24
N SER A 12 -15.35 7.57 5.93
CA SER A 12 -14.93 8.97 5.94
C SER A 12 -13.54 9.17 6.54
N ASN A 13 -13.01 8.18 7.23
CA ASN A 13 -11.64 8.17 7.75
C ASN A 13 -10.58 7.82 6.68
N LEU A 14 -10.99 7.42 5.48
CA LEU A 14 -10.06 7.02 4.43
C LEU A 14 -9.10 8.14 3.99
N PRO A 15 -9.52 9.39 3.79
CA PRO A 15 -8.59 10.47 3.45
C PRO A 15 -7.50 10.66 4.51
N ASP A 16 -7.82 10.58 5.78
CA ASP A 16 -6.85 10.70 6.89
C ASP A 16 -5.90 9.52 6.91
N PHE A 17 -6.39 8.31 6.63
CA PHE A 17 -5.57 7.11 6.46
C PHE A 17 -4.54 7.29 5.35
N ILE A 18 -4.97 7.77 4.19
CA ILE A 18 -4.09 8.02 3.04
C ILE A 18 -3.03 9.08 3.40
N ALA A 19 -3.44 10.20 4.02
CA ALA A 19 -2.52 11.25 4.43
C ALA A 19 -1.47 10.76 5.44
N HIS A 20 -1.89 9.93 6.40
CA HIS A 20 -0.99 9.32 7.37
C HIS A 20 0.10 8.49 6.70
N HIS A 21 -0.29 7.61 5.77
CA HIS A 21 0.68 6.75 5.09
C HIS A 21 1.53 7.52 4.07
N GLU A 22 1.02 8.56 3.45
CA GLU A 22 1.84 9.44 2.60
C GLU A 22 2.96 10.10 3.40
N ALA A 23 2.67 10.56 4.62
CA ALA A 23 3.69 11.12 5.52
C ALA A 23 4.73 10.08 5.94
N GLU A 24 4.29 8.86 6.29
CA GLU A 24 5.18 7.75 6.61
C GLU A 24 6.10 7.39 5.44
N LEU A 25 5.59 7.41 4.21
CA LEU A 25 6.36 7.10 3.02
C LEU A 25 7.43 8.16 2.71
N VAL A 26 7.20 9.41 3.05
CA VAL A 26 8.24 10.46 2.94
C VAL A 26 9.43 10.14 3.84
N ASP A 27 9.17 9.73 5.07
CA ASP A 27 10.23 9.32 6.01
C ASP A 27 10.91 8.02 5.57
N ALA A 28 10.14 7.08 5.03
CA ALA A 28 10.64 5.80 4.56
C ALA A 28 11.71 5.96 3.46
N LYS A 29 11.56 6.91 2.56
CA LYS A 29 12.54 7.20 1.50
C LYS A 29 13.91 7.55 2.05
N LYS A 30 13.97 8.20 3.21
CA LYS A 30 15.23 8.55 3.88
C LYS A 30 15.85 7.32 4.52
N ILE A 31 15.04 6.43 5.06
CA ILE A 31 15.48 5.25 5.81
C ILE A 31 16.11 4.18 4.91
N VAL A 32 15.69 4.07 3.66
CA VAL A 32 16.27 3.10 2.72
C VAL A 32 17.70 3.46 2.29
N LYS A 33 18.14 4.70 2.49
CA LYS A 33 19.49 5.13 2.16
C LYS A 33 20.49 4.60 3.19
N VAL A 34 21.68 4.23 2.72
CA VAL A 34 22.80 3.88 3.59
C VAL A 34 23.63 5.15 3.82
N TYR A 35 23.71 5.58 5.06
CA TYR A 35 24.52 6.75 5.45
C TYR A 35 25.00 6.62 6.89
N GLY A 36 26.12 7.29 7.19
CA GLY A 36 26.66 7.32 8.53
C GLY A 36 27.28 6.00 8.98
N ASN A 37 27.04 5.61 10.21
CA ASN A 37 27.66 4.46 10.85
C ASN A 37 27.05 3.14 10.36
N VAL A 38 27.87 2.25 9.80
CA VAL A 38 27.46 0.96 9.27
C VAL A 38 26.82 0.08 10.35
N GLU A 39 27.41 0.03 11.53
CA GLU A 39 26.92 -0.80 12.64
C GLU A 39 25.54 -0.38 13.10
N LYS A 40 25.27 0.93 13.18
CA LYS A 40 23.96 1.46 13.52
C LYS A 40 22.92 1.12 12.45
N ASN A 41 23.29 1.21 11.18
CA ASN A 41 22.40 0.82 10.07
C ASN A 41 22.01 -0.65 10.14
N ILE A 42 23.00 -1.53 10.42
CA ILE A 42 22.75 -2.97 10.55
C ILE A 42 21.84 -3.24 11.75
N ALA A 43 22.13 -2.64 12.89
CA ALA A 43 21.35 -2.84 14.12
C ALA A 43 19.89 -2.38 13.97
N ALA A 44 19.65 -1.29 13.24
CA ALA A 44 18.31 -0.73 13.04
C ALA A 44 17.50 -1.48 11.99
N LEU A 45 18.14 -2.19 11.04
CA LEU A 45 17.50 -2.72 9.86
C LEU A 45 16.35 -3.71 10.13
N PRO A 46 16.49 -4.71 11.05
CA PRO A 46 15.38 -5.64 11.31
C PRO A 46 14.12 -4.94 11.83
N GLY A 47 14.27 -4.03 12.78
CA GLY A 47 13.14 -3.29 13.35
C GLY A 47 12.47 -2.37 12.32
N THR A 48 13.27 -1.70 11.51
CA THR A 48 12.79 -0.85 10.41
C THR A 48 12.02 -1.68 9.37
N THR A 49 12.56 -2.82 8.99
CA THR A 49 11.92 -3.72 8.02
C THR A 49 10.57 -4.20 8.55
N GLU A 50 10.52 -4.62 9.81
CA GLU A 50 9.27 -5.07 10.44
C GLU A 50 8.23 -3.94 10.49
N GLN A 51 8.65 -2.72 10.84
CA GLN A 51 7.77 -1.57 10.90
C GLN A 51 7.09 -1.29 9.55
N TYR A 52 7.86 -1.22 8.48
CA TYR A 52 7.30 -0.94 7.15
C TYR A 52 6.54 -2.12 6.57
N PHE A 53 6.92 -3.34 6.90
CA PHE A 53 6.13 -4.52 6.57
C PHE A 53 4.75 -4.47 7.23
N SER A 54 4.69 -4.08 8.50
CA SER A 54 3.42 -3.90 9.22
C SER A 54 2.54 -2.83 8.60
N HIS A 55 3.13 -1.70 8.17
CA HIS A 55 2.40 -0.67 7.43
C HIS A 55 1.83 -1.22 6.11
N LEU A 56 2.61 -2.00 5.38
CA LEU A 56 2.17 -2.64 4.15
C LEU A 56 0.99 -3.57 4.40
N GLN A 57 1.05 -4.38 5.46
CA GLN A 57 -0.04 -5.30 5.81
C GLN A 57 -1.34 -4.57 6.12
N GLU A 58 -1.26 -3.45 6.82
CA GLU A 58 -2.44 -2.64 7.12
C GLU A 58 -3.05 -2.02 5.85
N VAL A 59 -2.21 -1.51 4.96
CA VAL A 59 -2.66 -0.97 3.66
C VAL A 59 -3.31 -2.06 2.82
N GLU A 60 -2.73 -3.25 2.78
CA GLU A 60 -3.32 -4.38 2.05
C GLU A 60 -4.65 -4.82 2.64
N ALA A 61 -4.79 -4.81 3.96
CA ALA A 61 -6.06 -5.14 4.62
C ALA A 61 -7.15 -4.13 4.26
N VAL A 62 -6.85 -2.84 4.24
CA VAL A 62 -7.79 -1.80 3.82
C VAL A 62 -8.14 -1.96 2.34
N LEU A 63 -7.16 -2.24 1.49
CA LEU A 63 -7.38 -2.47 0.06
C LEU A 63 -8.33 -3.65 -0.17
N ASN A 64 -8.11 -4.75 0.53
CA ASN A 64 -8.98 -5.94 0.44
C ASN A 64 -10.40 -5.64 0.92
N TYR A 65 -10.54 -4.87 2.00
CA TYR A 65 -11.84 -4.43 2.48
C TYR A 65 -12.59 -3.62 1.41
N LEU A 66 -11.92 -2.65 0.79
CA LEU A 66 -12.51 -1.83 -0.27
C LEU A 66 -12.93 -2.68 -1.48
N ASN A 67 -12.13 -3.66 -1.87
CA ASN A 67 -12.47 -4.58 -2.96
C ASN A 67 -13.71 -5.42 -2.64
N ILE A 68 -13.86 -5.86 -1.38
CA ILE A 68 -15.05 -6.59 -0.94
C ILE A 68 -16.29 -5.68 -1.01
N GLN A 69 -16.16 -4.43 -0.54
CA GLN A 69 -17.27 -3.48 -0.60
C GLN A 69 -17.65 -3.16 -2.05
N LEU A 70 -16.68 -3.01 -2.93
CA LEU A 70 -16.92 -2.79 -4.35
C LEU A 70 -17.72 -3.94 -4.96
N ARG A 71 -17.35 -5.18 -4.66
CA ARG A 71 -18.11 -6.36 -5.16
C ARG A 71 -19.57 -6.33 -4.72
N LYS A 72 -19.82 -5.95 -3.46
CA LYS A 72 -21.21 -5.81 -2.95
C LYS A 72 -21.97 -4.70 -3.68
N ILE A 73 -21.33 -3.57 -3.93
CA ILE A 73 -21.92 -2.44 -4.64
C ILE A 73 -22.22 -2.82 -6.09
N ARG A 74 -21.28 -3.46 -6.77
CA ARG A 74 -21.47 -3.95 -8.16
C ARG A 74 -22.62 -4.93 -8.24
N ARG A 75 -22.71 -5.86 -7.30
CA ARG A 75 -23.80 -6.84 -7.26
C ARG A 75 -25.15 -6.16 -7.11
N LYS A 76 -25.25 -5.16 -6.24
CA LYS A 76 -26.48 -4.39 -6.04
C LYS A 76 -26.93 -3.70 -7.31
N HIS A 77 -26.02 -3.02 -8.02
CA HIS A 77 -26.34 -2.34 -9.29
C HIS A 77 -26.65 -3.32 -10.41
N PHE A 78 -25.89 -4.41 -10.49
CA PHE A 78 -26.11 -5.46 -11.49
C PHE A 78 -27.50 -6.06 -11.35
N GLN A 79 -27.94 -6.40 -10.14
CA GLN A 79 -29.28 -6.91 -9.87
C GLN A 79 -30.37 -5.89 -10.22
N LYS A 80 -30.12 -4.61 -9.92
CA LYS A 80 -31.04 -3.53 -10.28
C LYS A 80 -31.28 -3.49 -11.79
N TYR A 81 -30.25 -3.62 -12.60
CA TYR A 81 -30.39 -3.61 -14.07
C TYR A 81 -31.04 -4.86 -14.62
N LEU A 82 -30.85 -6.03 -14.01
CA LEU A 82 -31.45 -7.27 -14.45
C LEU A 82 -32.93 -7.41 -14.03
N GLU A 83 -33.27 -6.97 -12.82
CA GLU A 83 -34.57 -7.27 -12.20
C GLU A 83 -35.55 -6.10 -12.23
N ALA A 84 -35.07 -4.86 -12.09
CA ALA A 84 -35.91 -3.69 -11.94
C ALA A 84 -36.10 -2.86 -13.22
N TYR A 85 -35.42 -3.21 -14.29
CA TYR A 85 -35.54 -2.50 -15.56
C TYR A 85 -36.73 -3.02 -16.39
N ASN A 86 -37.51 -2.10 -16.97
CA ASN A 86 -38.65 -2.47 -17.81
C ASN A 86 -38.28 -3.16 -19.13
N ARG A 87 -37.01 -3.13 -19.51
CA ARG A 87 -36.48 -3.86 -20.68
C ARG A 87 -35.66 -5.03 -20.18
N ALA A 88 -35.79 -6.16 -20.85
CA ALA A 88 -34.89 -7.29 -20.65
C ALA A 88 -33.50 -6.91 -21.13
N LEU A 89 -32.59 -6.62 -20.20
CA LEU A 89 -31.18 -6.40 -20.48
C LEU A 89 -30.45 -7.75 -20.50
N THR A 90 -29.49 -7.88 -21.40
CA THR A 90 -28.57 -9.01 -21.34
C THR A 90 -27.61 -8.82 -20.15
N SER A 91 -27.01 -9.91 -19.67
CA SER A 91 -25.98 -9.83 -18.62
C SER A 91 -24.83 -8.90 -19.00
N ARG A 92 -24.46 -8.89 -20.29
CA ARG A 92 -23.41 -8.02 -20.83
C ARG A 92 -23.79 -6.55 -20.74
N ASP A 93 -25.04 -6.20 -21.08
CA ASP A 93 -25.52 -4.82 -20.99
C ASP A 93 -25.64 -4.36 -19.53
N ALA A 94 -26.16 -5.22 -18.66
CA ALA A 94 -26.23 -4.95 -17.23
C ALA A 94 -24.83 -4.70 -16.61
N GLU A 95 -23.82 -5.45 -17.06
CA GLU A 95 -22.44 -5.28 -16.66
C GLU A 95 -21.88 -3.92 -17.08
N LYS A 96 -22.14 -3.50 -18.33
CA LYS A 96 -21.72 -2.19 -18.84
C LYS A 96 -22.35 -1.04 -18.06
N TYR A 97 -23.64 -1.11 -17.78
CA TYR A 97 -24.33 -0.08 -17.00
C TYR A 97 -23.81 -0.04 -15.55
N THR A 98 -23.54 -1.20 -14.98
CA THR A 98 -22.93 -1.29 -13.64
C THR A 98 -21.55 -0.63 -13.60
N ASP A 99 -20.73 -0.87 -14.60
CA ASP A 99 -19.39 -0.28 -14.71
C ASP A 99 -19.44 1.24 -14.80
N GLY A 100 -20.49 1.81 -15.35
CA GLY A 100 -20.68 3.25 -15.48
C GLY A 100 -21.34 3.93 -14.30
N GLU A 101 -21.78 3.20 -13.28
CA GLU A 101 -22.39 3.79 -12.09
C GLU A 101 -21.38 4.65 -11.30
N ASP A 102 -21.81 5.84 -10.90
CA ASP A 102 -20.95 6.78 -10.15
C ASP A 102 -20.42 6.16 -8.86
N GLU A 103 -21.27 5.43 -8.13
CA GLU A 103 -20.86 4.75 -6.89
C GLU A 103 -19.74 3.73 -7.15
N VAL A 104 -19.81 3.00 -8.26
CA VAL A 104 -18.78 2.03 -8.66
C VAL A 104 -17.49 2.74 -9.05
N THR A 105 -17.56 3.76 -9.90
CA THR A 105 -16.37 4.51 -10.35
C THR A 105 -15.71 5.26 -9.21
N ASP A 106 -16.48 5.83 -8.28
CA ASP A 106 -15.95 6.50 -7.10
C ASP A 106 -15.19 5.52 -6.19
N TYR A 107 -15.74 4.32 -5.98
CA TYR A 107 -15.06 3.28 -5.21
C TYR A 107 -13.78 2.80 -5.89
N GLU A 108 -13.81 2.63 -7.19
CA GLU A 108 -12.61 2.25 -7.97
C GLU A 108 -11.50 3.30 -7.82
N SER A 109 -11.85 4.59 -7.80
CA SER A 109 -10.90 5.67 -7.59
C SER A 109 -10.27 5.62 -6.20
N LEU A 110 -11.06 5.32 -5.16
CA LEU A 110 -10.54 5.12 -3.81
C LEU A 110 -9.60 3.92 -3.74
N ILE A 111 -9.96 2.81 -4.38
CA ILE A 111 -9.14 1.60 -4.45
C ILE A 111 -7.80 1.92 -5.13
N ASN A 112 -7.81 2.67 -6.22
CA ASN A 112 -6.59 3.06 -6.91
C ASN A 112 -5.67 3.89 -6.01
N SER A 113 -6.22 4.80 -5.22
CA SER A 113 -5.45 5.61 -4.27
C SER A 113 -4.76 4.75 -3.20
N VAL A 114 -5.46 3.76 -2.67
CA VAL A 114 -4.90 2.83 -1.67
C VAL A 114 -3.91 1.86 -2.32
N ALA A 115 -4.20 1.39 -3.53
CA ALA A 115 -3.29 0.53 -4.29
C ALA A 115 -1.95 1.24 -4.57
N LEU A 116 -1.97 2.55 -4.81
CA LEU A 116 -0.75 3.34 -4.97
C LEU A 116 0.09 3.34 -3.69
N LEU A 117 -0.53 3.50 -2.53
CA LEU A 117 0.16 3.38 -1.24
C LEU A 117 0.82 2.01 -1.08
N ARG A 118 0.08 0.93 -1.38
CA ARG A 118 0.61 -0.43 -1.34
C ARG A 118 1.86 -0.56 -2.21
N ASN A 119 1.79 -0.08 -3.45
CA ASN A 119 2.91 -0.17 -4.39
C ASN A 119 4.13 0.61 -3.91
N ARG A 120 3.91 1.77 -3.28
CA ARG A 120 5.00 2.55 -2.68
C ARG A 120 5.65 1.81 -1.52
N TYR A 121 4.88 1.17 -0.65
CA TYR A 121 5.44 0.33 0.43
C TYR A 121 6.20 -0.88 -0.12
N LEU A 122 5.71 -1.51 -1.18
CA LEU A 122 6.46 -2.57 -1.85
C LEU A 122 7.81 -2.07 -2.36
N GLY A 123 7.86 -0.85 -2.90
CA GLY A 123 9.11 -0.21 -3.28
C GLY A 123 10.05 0.01 -2.09
N ILE A 124 9.52 0.43 -0.94
CA ILE A 124 10.29 0.58 0.29
C ILE A 124 10.85 -0.78 0.75
N MET A 125 10.05 -1.85 0.71
CA MET A 125 10.51 -3.19 1.08
C MET A 125 11.66 -3.66 0.19
N LYS A 126 11.58 -3.40 -1.12
CA LYS A 126 12.68 -3.68 -2.07
C LYS A 126 13.91 -2.83 -1.76
N GLY A 127 13.73 -1.57 -1.40
CA GLY A 127 14.82 -0.68 -0.99
C GLY A 127 15.51 -1.17 0.28
N LEU A 128 14.77 -1.65 1.26
CA LEU A 128 15.33 -2.23 2.49
C LEU A 128 16.10 -3.52 2.20
N GLU A 129 15.62 -4.35 1.28
CA GLU A 129 16.35 -5.54 0.83
C GLU A 129 17.69 -5.16 0.17
N ALA A 130 17.66 -4.17 -0.73
CA ALA A 130 18.87 -3.65 -1.36
C ALA A 130 19.83 -3.05 -0.33
N LYS A 131 19.32 -2.36 0.66
CA LYS A 131 20.10 -1.83 1.79
C LYS A 131 20.78 -2.95 2.55
N SER A 132 20.09 -4.05 2.82
CA SER A 132 20.65 -5.24 3.48
C SER A 132 21.84 -5.80 2.71
N PHE A 133 21.72 -5.95 1.39
CA PHE A 133 22.84 -6.40 0.54
C PHE A 133 24.00 -5.43 0.57
N MET A 134 23.73 -4.14 0.47
CA MET A 134 24.78 -3.11 0.49
C MET A 134 25.54 -3.13 1.82
N LEU A 135 24.84 -3.25 2.94
CA LEU A 135 25.47 -3.33 4.26
C LEU A 135 26.34 -4.58 4.38
N GLY A 136 25.91 -5.71 3.82
CA GLY A 136 26.73 -6.93 3.75
C GLY A 136 28.02 -6.73 2.97
N HIS A 137 27.97 -6.02 1.85
CA HIS A 137 29.16 -5.66 1.06
C HIS A 137 30.10 -4.74 1.85
N LEU A 138 29.56 -3.73 2.52
CA LEU A 138 30.36 -2.79 3.32
C LEU A 138 31.07 -3.51 4.47
N VAL A 139 30.41 -4.46 5.11
CA VAL A 139 31.02 -5.28 6.16
C VAL A 139 32.20 -6.10 5.61
N ARG A 140 32.04 -6.72 4.45
CA ARG A 140 33.12 -7.49 3.80
C ARG A 140 34.30 -6.62 3.43
N LEU A 141 34.06 -5.44 2.87
CA LEU A 141 35.12 -4.49 2.55
C LEU A 141 35.89 -4.05 3.80
N LYS A 142 35.19 -3.75 4.88
CA LYS A 142 35.78 -3.38 6.15
C LYS A 142 36.61 -4.52 6.74
N THR A 143 36.09 -5.75 6.69
CA THR A 143 36.81 -6.95 7.15
C THR A 143 38.06 -7.21 6.34
N ALA A 144 38.06 -6.88 5.03
CA ALA A 144 39.21 -7.01 4.17
C ALA A 144 40.26 -5.90 4.34
N GLY A 145 40.07 -4.99 5.30
CA GLY A 145 41.01 -3.90 5.58
C GLY A 145 40.86 -2.67 4.69
N MET A 146 39.76 -2.57 3.92
CA MET A 146 39.46 -1.40 3.09
C MET A 146 38.71 -0.35 3.92
N GLU A 147 39.46 0.39 4.73
CA GLU A 147 38.88 1.31 5.72
C GLU A 147 38.61 2.72 5.19
N ASP A 148 39.09 3.04 4.00
CA ASP A 148 39.10 4.41 3.48
C ASP A 148 37.90 4.80 2.63
N PHE A 149 36.79 4.07 2.70
CA PHE A 149 35.58 4.48 2.01
C PHE A 149 34.64 5.24 2.96
N SER A 150 34.07 6.32 2.47
CA SER A 150 33.09 7.11 3.21
C SER A 150 31.72 6.94 2.58
N ILE A 151 30.69 6.90 3.44
CA ILE A 151 29.29 6.88 3.02
C ILE A 151 28.73 8.27 3.33
N GLY A 152 28.48 9.01 2.30
CA GLY A 152 27.99 10.38 2.42
C GLY A 152 26.48 10.50 2.41
#